data_03405377cc7333a2da5623d58c740be2
#
_entry.id   03405377cc7333a2da5623d58c740be2
#
_cell.length_a   1.000
_cell.length_b   1.000
_cell.length_c   1.000
_cell.angle_alpha   90.00
_cell.angle_beta   90.00
_cell.angle_gamma   90.00
#
_symmetry.space_group_name_H-M   'P 1'
#
loop_
_entity.id
_entity.type
_entity.pdbx_description
1 polymer ?
#
loop_
_entity_poly.entity_id
_entity_poly.type
_entity_poly.pdbx_seq_one_letter_code
_entity_poly.pdbx_strand_id
1 'polypeptide(L)'
;MLQAVLFDLDGTLLDRLSCLRVYLYGQVERLANDLYALPFGEYMERVIELDAHGHADKGELFRSIERDFALSFGTWQRLLDDFLTYFPHVCVPFPKTHQTLTILRQQGLKMGLITNGAVDSQQPKIDGLGIARYFDTMLISEAEGVAKPDAEIFRRATDNLGVSPDQAVMIGDNPEADIRGAKSCGMKAIWKRDAYWEAPEIVDAVIDDLDELPSTIRSLA
;
A
#
# COMPACT_ATOMS: atom_id res chain seq x y z
N MET A 1 -1.72 24.27 -13.13
CA MET A 1 -2.49 24.15 -11.88
C MET A 1 -2.92 22.71 -11.73
N LEU A 2 -2.71 22.10 -10.57
CA LEU A 2 -3.11 20.72 -10.31
C LEU A 2 -4.63 20.58 -10.32
N GLN A 3 -5.11 19.54 -10.99
CA GLN A 3 -6.53 19.19 -11.12
C GLN A 3 -6.84 17.80 -10.57
N ALA A 4 -5.84 16.93 -10.46
CA ALA A 4 -6.01 15.57 -9.99
C ALA A 4 -4.95 15.15 -8.98
N VAL A 5 -5.33 14.23 -8.10
CA VAL A 5 -4.47 13.60 -7.09
C VAL A 5 -4.62 12.10 -7.21
N LEU A 6 -3.50 11.40 -7.39
CA LEU A 6 -3.43 9.95 -7.44
C LEU A 6 -2.77 9.44 -6.16
N PHE A 7 -3.28 8.36 -5.62
CA PHE A 7 -2.77 7.72 -4.40
C PHE A 7 -2.33 6.30 -4.67
N ASP A 8 -1.25 5.89 -4.02
CA ASP A 8 -1.01 4.49 -3.70
C ASP A 8 -1.86 4.04 -2.51
N LEU A 9 -1.91 2.73 -2.25
CA LEU A 9 -2.69 2.13 -1.16
C LEU A 9 -1.83 1.69 0.03
N ASP A 10 -1.01 0.64 -0.14
CA ASP A 10 -0.21 0.01 0.91
C ASP A 10 1.00 0.90 1.28
N GLY A 11 1.16 1.29 2.54
CA GLY A 11 2.21 2.24 2.96
C GLY A 11 1.80 3.71 2.81
N THR A 12 0.73 3.99 2.05
CA THR A 12 0.27 5.36 1.77
C THR A 12 -1.04 5.69 2.47
N LEU A 13 -2.12 5.00 2.16
CA LEU A 13 -3.44 5.17 2.80
C LEU A 13 -3.72 4.08 3.84
N LEU A 14 -3.22 2.88 3.60
CA LEU A 14 -3.30 1.73 4.50
C LEU A 14 -1.97 1.55 5.21
N ASP A 15 -1.98 1.55 6.55
CA ASP A 15 -0.82 1.21 7.39
C ASP A 15 -0.58 -0.30 7.36
N ARG A 16 0.19 -0.72 6.35
CA ARG A 16 0.45 -2.13 6.09
C ARG A 16 1.16 -2.82 7.25
N LEU A 17 2.07 -2.15 7.93
CA LEU A 17 2.78 -2.73 9.07
C LEU A 17 1.83 -2.98 10.24
N SER A 18 0.95 -2.03 10.53
CA SER A 18 -0.09 -2.21 11.55
C SER A 18 -1.08 -3.31 11.15
N CYS A 19 -1.46 -3.40 9.87
CA CYS A 19 -2.27 -4.52 9.37
C CYS A 19 -1.58 -5.87 9.62
N LEU A 20 -0.28 -5.98 9.30
CA LEU A 20 0.47 -7.21 9.50
C LEU A 20 0.54 -7.60 10.98
N ARG A 21 0.79 -6.66 11.86
CA ARG A 21 0.77 -6.90 13.31
C ARG A 21 -0.58 -7.40 13.81
N VAL A 22 -1.65 -6.73 13.44
CA VAL A 22 -3.02 -7.14 13.81
C VAL A 22 -3.34 -8.54 13.25
N TYR A 23 -2.98 -8.80 12.01
CA TYR A 23 -3.14 -10.11 11.38
C TYR A 23 -2.42 -11.22 12.18
N LEU A 24 -1.16 -10.99 12.57
CA LEU A 24 -0.34 -11.99 13.27
C LEU A 24 -0.90 -12.34 14.66
N TYR A 25 -1.49 -11.39 15.38
CA TYR A 25 -2.24 -11.72 16.61
C TYR A 25 -3.36 -12.71 16.32
N GLY A 26 -4.17 -12.46 15.32
CA GLY A 26 -5.25 -13.38 14.93
C GLY A 26 -4.74 -14.71 14.38
N GLN A 27 -3.61 -14.73 13.67
CA GLN A 27 -3.01 -15.96 13.13
C GLN A 27 -2.63 -16.95 14.24
N VAL A 28 -1.99 -16.45 15.31
CA VAL A 28 -1.60 -17.30 16.44
C VAL A 28 -2.82 -17.91 17.15
N GLU A 29 -3.91 -17.19 17.23
CA GLU A 29 -5.16 -17.72 17.77
C GLU A 29 -5.79 -18.79 16.86
N ARG A 30 -5.86 -18.53 15.54
CA ARG A 30 -6.44 -19.47 14.57
C ARG A 30 -5.60 -20.74 14.41
N LEU A 31 -4.28 -20.63 14.49
CA LEU A 31 -3.32 -21.72 14.33
C LEU A 31 -2.62 -22.08 15.65
N ALA A 32 -3.35 -22.02 16.76
CA ALA A 32 -2.80 -22.24 18.10
C ALA A 32 -2.08 -23.60 18.25
N ASN A 33 -2.55 -24.66 17.58
CA ASN A 33 -1.92 -25.97 17.61
C ASN A 33 -0.48 -25.95 17.04
N ASP A 34 -0.19 -25.05 16.14
CA ASP A 34 1.12 -24.92 15.50
C ASP A 34 2.01 -23.85 16.16
N LEU A 35 1.40 -22.78 16.68
CA LEU A 35 2.07 -21.55 17.05
C LEU A 35 2.08 -21.23 18.55
N TYR A 36 1.21 -21.87 19.35
CA TYR A 36 1.01 -21.52 20.77
C TYR A 36 2.32 -21.58 21.62
N ALA A 37 3.23 -22.49 21.28
CA ALA A 37 4.48 -22.67 22.02
C ALA A 37 5.59 -21.69 21.60
N LEU A 38 5.36 -20.87 20.56
CA LEU A 38 6.36 -19.94 20.06
C LEU A 38 6.46 -18.68 20.91
N PRO A 39 7.67 -18.09 21.05
CA PRO A 39 7.82 -16.77 21.60
C PRO A 39 7.23 -15.75 20.62
N PHE A 40 5.99 -15.32 20.87
CA PHE A 40 5.20 -14.51 19.92
C PHE A 40 5.92 -13.26 19.42
N GLY A 41 6.67 -12.57 20.30
CA GLY A 41 7.42 -11.38 19.89
C GLY A 41 8.46 -11.69 18.82
N GLU A 42 9.24 -12.76 19.00
CA GLU A 42 10.27 -13.19 18.04
C GLU A 42 9.64 -13.67 16.72
N TYR A 43 8.53 -14.40 16.82
CA TYR A 43 7.75 -14.82 15.65
C TYR A 43 7.27 -13.62 14.84
N MET A 44 6.64 -12.64 15.48
CA MET A 44 6.12 -11.44 14.83
C MET A 44 7.24 -10.64 14.18
N GLU A 45 8.34 -10.37 14.87
CA GLU A 45 9.47 -9.62 14.33
C GLU A 45 10.08 -10.34 13.12
N ARG A 46 10.20 -11.68 13.19
CA ARG A 46 10.75 -12.46 12.09
C ARG A 46 9.86 -12.46 10.85
N VAL A 47 8.54 -12.55 11.04
CA VAL A 47 7.59 -12.44 9.92
C VAL A 47 7.67 -11.04 9.28
N ILE A 48 7.72 -9.98 10.09
CA ILE A 48 7.82 -8.60 9.59
C ILE A 48 9.12 -8.40 8.79
N GLU A 49 10.24 -8.91 9.31
CA GLU A 49 11.53 -8.85 8.60
C GLU A 49 11.47 -9.57 7.24
N LEU A 50 10.98 -10.81 7.24
CA LEU A 50 10.88 -11.63 6.04
C LEU A 50 9.83 -11.16 5.04
N ASP A 51 8.82 -10.43 5.49
CA ASP A 51 7.79 -9.86 4.62
C ASP A 51 8.35 -8.80 3.67
N ALA A 52 9.48 -8.20 4.03
CA ALA A 52 10.17 -7.20 3.21
C ALA A 52 9.19 -6.14 2.67
N HIS A 53 8.41 -5.54 3.58
CA HIS A 53 7.43 -4.51 3.24
C HIS A 53 6.39 -4.93 2.18
N GLY A 54 6.08 -6.22 2.12
CA GLY A 54 5.14 -6.80 1.16
C GLY A 54 5.78 -7.40 -0.09
N HIS A 55 7.05 -7.15 -0.34
CA HIS A 55 7.74 -7.53 -1.57
C HIS A 55 8.22 -8.99 -1.61
N ALA A 56 8.34 -9.65 -0.46
CA ALA A 56 8.79 -11.04 -0.42
C ALA A 56 7.74 -12.02 -0.97
N ASP A 57 8.22 -13.09 -1.61
CA ASP A 57 7.40 -14.26 -1.90
C ASP A 57 6.87 -14.87 -0.60
N LYS A 58 5.56 -15.01 -0.47
CA LYS A 58 4.93 -15.46 0.78
C LYS A 58 5.15 -16.93 1.07
N GLY A 59 5.31 -17.76 0.02
CA GLY A 59 5.69 -19.16 0.17
C GLY A 59 7.07 -19.31 0.77
N GLU A 60 8.06 -18.56 0.27
CA GLU A 60 9.42 -18.57 0.82
C GLU A 60 9.48 -17.97 2.23
N LEU A 61 8.70 -16.92 2.50
CA LEU A 61 8.56 -16.36 3.83
C LEU A 61 8.16 -17.46 4.83
N PHE A 62 7.05 -18.15 4.60
CA PHE A 62 6.54 -19.12 5.55
C PHE A 62 7.36 -20.42 5.61
N ARG A 63 8.04 -20.81 4.52
CA ARG A 63 9.06 -21.88 4.59
C ARG A 63 10.23 -21.49 5.48
N SER A 64 10.65 -20.23 5.45
CA SER A 64 11.69 -19.74 6.35
C SER A 64 11.23 -19.73 7.81
N ILE A 65 10.00 -19.32 8.07
CA ILE A 65 9.37 -19.41 9.40
C ILE A 65 9.34 -20.86 9.91
N GLU A 66 8.91 -21.81 9.08
CA GLU A 66 8.90 -23.24 9.46
C GLU A 66 10.29 -23.73 9.89
N ARG A 67 11.35 -23.33 9.16
CA ARG A 67 12.73 -23.69 9.48
C ARG A 67 13.24 -22.99 10.74
N ASP A 68 13.06 -21.68 10.82
CA ASP A 68 13.64 -20.84 11.87
C ASP A 68 13.05 -21.16 13.26
N PHE A 69 11.80 -21.58 13.30
CA PHE A 69 11.09 -21.97 14.53
C PHE A 69 10.95 -23.49 14.70
N ALA A 70 11.59 -24.29 13.86
CA ALA A 70 11.54 -25.76 13.90
C ALA A 70 10.12 -26.31 13.98
N LEU A 71 9.20 -25.72 13.23
CA LEU A 71 7.79 -26.17 13.19
C LEU A 71 7.66 -27.54 12.51
N SER A 72 6.52 -28.18 12.71
CA SER A 72 6.20 -29.45 12.06
C SER A 72 6.23 -29.31 10.54
N PHE A 73 6.75 -30.32 9.85
CA PHE A 73 6.80 -30.33 8.39
C PHE A 73 5.44 -30.07 7.77
N GLY A 74 5.40 -29.12 6.82
CA GLY A 74 4.19 -28.74 6.13
C GLY A 74 3.35 -27.67 6.85
N THR A 75 3.80 -27.14 7.98
CA THR A 75 3.12 -26.01 8.64
C THR A 75 3.10 -24.76 7.78
N TRP A 76 4.14 -24.54 6.98
CA TRP A 76 4.25 -23.36 6.11
C TRP A 76 3.05 -23.21 5.15
N GLN A 77 2.46 -24.33 4.65
CA GLN A 77 1.28 -24.27 3.80
C GLN A 77 0.07 -23.70 4.56
N ARG A 78 -0.14 -24.15 5.80
CA ARG A 78 -1.24 -23.65 6.64
C ARG A 78 -1.06 -22.17 7.00
N LEU A 79 0.19 -21.75 7.25
CA LEU A 79 0.52 -20.33 7.47
C LEU A 79 0.25 -19.48 6.24
N LEU A 80 0.61 -19.99 5.07
CA LEU A 80 0.38 -19.31 3.78
C LEU A 80 -1.12 -19.23 3.48
N ASP A 81 -1.86 -20.33 3.61
CA ASP A 81 -3.30 -20.36 3.35
C ASP A 81 -4.06 -19.42 4.29
N ASP A 82 -3.68 -19.40 5.58
CA ASP A 82 -4.22 -18.45 6.56
C ASP A 82 -3.90 -17.01 6.16
N PHE A 83 -2.66 -16.72 5.73
CA PHE A 83 -2.25 -15.39 5.29
C PHE A 83 -3.07 -14.93 4.07
N LEU A 84 -3.16 -15.74 3.04
CA LEU A 84 -3.90 -15.39 1.82
C LEU A 84 -5.40 -15.20 2.09
N THR A 85 -5.94 -15.94 3.06
CA THR A 85 -7.36 -15.88 3.42
C THR A 85 -7.70 -14.65 4.27
N TYR A 86 -6.89 -14.34 5.28
CA TYR A 86 -7.29 -13.37 6.31
C TYR A 86 -6.58 -12.02 6.21
N PHE A 87 -5.33 -11.98 5.77
CA PHE A 87 -4.58 -10.72 5.72
C PHE A 87 -5.23 -9.65 4.84
N PRO A 88 -5.80 -9.96 3.65
CA PRO A 88 -6.47 -8.96 2.82
C PRO A 88 -7.63 -8.23 3.49
N HIS A 89 -8.19 -8.81 4.54
CA HIS A 89 -9.33 -8.25 5.28
C HIS A 89 -8.92 -7.44 6.52
N VAL A 90 -7.64 -7.38 6.85
CA VAL A 90 -7.14 -6.56 7.95
C VAL A 90 -6.79 -5.17 7.44
N CYS A 91 -7.63 -4.20 7.72
CA CYS A 91 -7.56 -2.87 7.13
C CYS A 91 -7.40 -1.81 8.23
N VAL A 92 -6.18 -1.37 8.44
CA VAL A 92 -5.82 -0.27 9.37
C VAL A 92 -5.44 0.95 8.52
N PRO A 93 -6.24 2.03 8.49
CA PRO A 93 -5.86 3.25 7.79
C PRO A 93 -4.75 3.98 8.53
N PHE A 94 -3.91 4.71 7.80
CA PHE A 94 -3.08 5.74 8.44
C PHE A 94 -3.96 6.79 9.14
N PRO A 95 -3.44 7.44 10.19
CA PRO A 95 -4.15 8.56 10.82
C PRO A 95 -4.57 9.61 9.79
N LYS A 96 -5.75 10.18 9.97
CA LYS A 96 -6.30 11.25 9.10
C LYS A 96 -6.65 10.87 7.66
N THR A 97 -6.49 9.61 7.21
CA THR A 97 -6.81 9.16 5.85
C THR A 97 -8.17 9.71 5.38
N HIS A 98 -9.26 9.39 6.06
CA HIS A 98 -10.60 9.84 5.65
C HIS A 98 -10.79 11.36 5.69
N GLN A 99 -10.20 12.02 6.68
CA GLN A 99 -10.26 13.48 6.81
C GLN A 99 -9.58 14.14 5.62
N THR A 100 -8.37 13.70 5.29
CA THR A 100 -7.58 14.25 4.18
C THR A 100 -8.26 14.01 2.84
N LEU A 101 -8.73 12.79 2.55
CA LEU A 101 -9.47 12.49 1.34
C LEU A 101 -10.73 13.35 1.21
N THR A 102 -11.45 13.59 2.32
CA THR A 102 -12.61 14.47 2.34
C THR A 102 -12.24 15.92 1.99
N ILE A 103 -11.16 16.45 2.57
CA ILE A 103 -10.71 17.84 2.32
C ILE A 103 -10.31 18.00 0.84
N LEU A 104 -9.54 17.06 0.28
CA LEU A 104 -9.11 17.13 -1.12
C LEU A 104 -10.30 17.06 -2.09
N ARG A 105 -11.28 16.22 -1.79
CA ARG A 105 -12.54 16.15 -2.56
C ARG A 105 -13.31 17.46 -2.52
N GLN A 106 -13.40 18.10 -1.36
CA GLN A 106 -14.05 19.41 -1.19
C GLN A 106 -13.31 20.54 -1.90
N GLN A 107 -12.01 20.39 -2.15
CA GLN A 107 -11.23 21.33 -2.96
C GLN A 107 -11.50 21.17 -4.47
N GLY A 108 -12.33 20.23 -4.89
CA GLY A 108 -12.70 19.99 -6.28
C GLY A 108 -11.67 19.22 -7.09
N LEU A 109 -10.68 18.59 -6.41
CA LEU A 109 -9.71 17.74 -7.08
C LEU A 109 -10.35 16.41 -7.51
N LYS A 110 -10.03 15.98 -8.71
CA LYS A 110 -10.30 14.62 -9.17
C LYS A 110 -9.36 13.66 -8.47
N MET A 111 -9.85 12.48 -8.10
CA MET A 111 -9.07 11.57 -7.26
C MET A 111 -8.98 10.18 -7.88
N GLY A 112 -7.78 9.63 -7.92
CA GLY A 112 -7.52 8.28 -8.40
C GLY A 112 -6.73 7.45 -7.38
N LEU A 113 -6.89 6.14 -7.46
CA LEU A 113 -6.11 5.15 -6.72
C LEU A 113 -5.37 4.27 -7.72
N ILE A 114 -4.08 4.05 -7.53
CA ILE A 114 -3.26 3.12 -8.32
C ILE A 114 -2.51 2.22 -7.35
N THR A 115 -2.83 0.94 -7.33
CA THR A 115 -2.18 -0.01 -6.42
C THR A 115 -1.62 -1.23 -7.16
N ASN A 116 -0.39 -1.63 -6.81
CA ASN A 116 0.19 -2.87 -7.29
C ASN A 116 -0.28 -4.05 -6.44
N GLY A 117 -0.67 -5.13 -7.10
CA GLY A 117 -1.08 -6.38 -6.45
C GLY A 117 -2.18 -7.11 -7.19
N ALA A 118 -2.56 -8.26 -6.63
CA ALA A 118 -3.67 -9.07 -7.11
C ALA A 118 -5.02 -8.45 -6.68
N VAL A 119 -6.03 -8.62 -7.52
CA VAL A 119 -7.39 -8.11 -7.25
C VAL A 119 -7.93 -8.68 -5.94
N ASP A 120 -7.77 -9.99 -5.73
CA ASP A 120 -8.24 -10.68 -4.53
C ASP A 120 -7.54 -10.19 -3.24
N SER A 121 -6.40 -9.51 -3.36
CA SER A 121 -5.69 -8.89 -2.23
C SER A 121 -6.06 -7.42 -2.04
N GLN A 122 -6.13 -6.65 -3.12
CA GLN A 122 -6.27 -5.19 -3.02
C GLN A 122 -7.72 -4.73 -2.90
N GLN A 123 -8.66 -5.41 -3.57
CA GLN A 123 -10.08 -5.03 -3.48
C GLN A 123 -10.64 -5.15 -2.06
N PRO A 124 -10.39 -6.25 -1.30
CA PRO A 124 -10.83 -6.33 0.10
C PRO A 124 -10.28 -5.20 0.99
N LYS A 125 -9.03 -4.76 0.75
CA LYS A 125 -8.44 -3.63 1.50
C LYS A 125 -9.15 -2.31 1.20
N ILE A 126 -9.43 -2.04 -0.08
CA ILE A 126 -10.17 -0.84 -0.51
C ILE A 126 -11.57 -0.82 0.13
N ASP A 127 -12.25 -1.96 0.10
CA ASP A 127 -13.60 -2.10 0.66
C ASP A 127 -13.58 -1.99 2.19
N GLY A 128 -12.65 -2.67 2.84
CA GLY A 128 -12.50 -2.66 4.30
C GLY A 128 -12.12 -1.29 4.86
N LEU A 129 -11.31 -0.51 4.12
CA LEU A 129 -11.04 0.89 4.45
C LEU A 129 -12.25 1.82 4.17
N GLY A 130 -13.22 1.40 3.36
CA GLY A 130 -14.38 2.21 2.96
C GLY A 130 -13.98 3.46 2.16
N ILE A 131 -12.87 3.41 1.43
CA ILE A 131 -12.29 4.55 0.71
C ILE A 131 -12.77 4.69 -0.74
N ALA A 132 -13.35 3.66 -1.34
CA ALA A 132 -13.78 3.65 -2.74
C ALA A 132 -14.62 4.90 -3.12
N ARG A 133 -15.46 5.37 -2.21
CA ARG A 133 -16.33 6.54 -2.40
C ARG A 133 -15.61 7.86 -2.68
N TYR A 134 -14.32 7.94 -2.40
CA TYR A 134 -13.53 9.16 -2.62
C TYR A 134 -12.92 9.21 -4.03
N PHE A 135 -12.83 8.09 -4.73
CA PHE A 135 -12.10 7.99 -5.97
C PHE A 135 -13.02 8.00 -7.20
N ASP A 136 -12.61 8.74 -8.22
CA ASP A 136 -13.25 8.78 -9.52
C ASP A 136 -12.74 7.65 -10.43
N THR A 137 -11.53 7.13 -10.17
CA THR A 137 -10.94 5.96 -10.83
C THR A 137 -10.08 5.16 -9.84
N MET A 138 -10.06 3.83 -10.00
CA MET A 138 -9.23 2.93 -9.20
C MET A 138 -8.63 1.88 -10.14
N LEU A 139 -7.30 1.75 -10.12
CA LEU A 139 -6.54 0.83 -10.95
C LEU A 139 -5.76 -0.15 -10.05
N ILE A 140 -6.03 -1.43 -10.21
CA ILE A 140 -5.30 -2.53 -9.58
C ILE A 140 -4.45 -3.19 -10.67
N SER A 141 -3.14 -3.29 -10.46
CA SER A 141 -2.20 -3.68 -11.51
C SER A 141 -2.51 -5.02 -12.18
N GLU A 142 -3.00 -6.02 -11.45
CA GLU A 142 -3.39 -7.30 -12.04
C GLU A 142 -4.56 -7.14 -13.01
N ALA A 143 -5.59 -6.38 -12.65
CA ALA A 143 -6.73 -6.13 -13.52
C ALA A 143 -6.34 -5.34 -14.77
N GLU A 144 -5.37 -4.43 -14.63
CA GLU A 144 -4.87 -3.59 -15.71
C GLU A 144 -3.87 -4.29 -16.63
N GLY A 145 -3.26 -5.40 -16.18
CA GLY A 145 -2.18 -6.08 -16.88
C GLY A 145 -0.88 -5.25 -16.96
N VAL A 146 -0.77 -4.19 -16.17
CA VAL A 146 0.38 -3.29 -16.09
C VAL A 146 0.51 -2.75 -14.67
N ALA A 147 1.73 -2.59 -14.17
CA ALA A 147 2.03 -2.20 -12.79
C ALA A 147 2.95 -0.98 -12.74
N LYS A 148 2.87 -0.21 -11.66
CA LYS A 148 3.87 0.80 -11.32
C LYS A 148 5.26 0.12 -11.20
N PRO A 149 6.35 0.70 -11.72
CA PRO A 149 6.52 2.07 -12.21
C PRO A 149 6.25 2.28 -13.72
N ASP A 150 5.61 1.33 -14.43
CA ASP A 150 5.33 1.55 -15.86
C ASP A 150 4.45 2.79 -16.07
N ALA A 151 4.91 3.69 -16.95
CA ALA A 151 4.22 4.94 -17.26
C ALA A 151 2.79 4.74 -17.77
N GLU A 152 2.49 3.58 -18.33
CA GLU A 152 1.17 3.28 -18.91
C GLU A 152 0.06 3.29 -17.85
N ILE A 153 0.30 2.75 -16.64
CA ILE A 153 -0.75 2.73 -15.60
C ILE A 153 -1.10 4.15 -15.11
N PHE A 154 -0.10 5.04 -15.06
CA PHE A 154 -0.33 6.44 -14.70
C PHE A 154 -1.09 7.21 -15.79
N ARG A 155 -0.77 6.94 -17.08
CA ARG A 155 -1.51 7.55 -18.20
C ARG A 155 -2.97 7.10 -18.19
N ARG A 156 -3.26 5.82 -18.01
CA ARG A 156 -4.64 5.33 -17.89
C ARG A 156 -5.39 6.03 -16.76
N ALA A 157 -4.76 6.21 -15.60
CA ALA A 157 -5.38 6.91 -14.49
C ALA A 157 -5.69 8.38 -14.84
N THR A 158 -4.76 9.10 -15.46
CA THR A 158 -4.98 10.50 -15.89
C THR A 158 -6.01 10.60 -17.00
N ASP A 159 -6.02 9.67 -17.97
CA ASP A 159 -7.01 9.61 -19.04
C ASP A 159 -8.42 9.37 -18.49
N ASN A 160 -8.57 8.41 -17.54
CA ASN A 160 -9.84 8.15 -16.87
C ASN A 160 -10.34 9.39 -16.10
N LEU A 161 -9.44 10.18 -15.55
CA LEU A 161 -9.76 11.43 -14.87
C LEU A 161 -9.95 12.61 -15.84
N GLY A 162 -9.60 12.46 -17.13
CA GLY A 162 -9.69 13.53 -18.11
C GLY A 162 -8.78 14.71 -17.79
N VAL A 163 -7.52 14.44 -17.40
CA VAL A 163 -6.47 15.43 -17.13
C VAL A 163 -5.16 15.02 -17.82
N SER A 164 -4.29 15.99 -18.10
CA SER A 164 -2.94 15.67 -18.54
C SER A 164 -2.02 15.31 -17.35
N PRO A 165 -0.96 14.51 -17.55
CA PRO A 165 -0.06 14.12 -16.46
C PRO A 165 0.54 15.30 -15.67
N ASP A 166 0.87 16.41 -16.32
CA ASP A 166 1.41 17.62 -15.68
C ASP A 166 0.38 18.36 -14.78
N GLN A 167 -0.90 18.01 -14.91
CA GLN A 167 -2.01 18.50 -14.06
C GLN A 167 -2.31 17.56 -12.88
N ALA A 168 -1.57 16.46 -12.75
CA ALA A 168 -1.76 15.47 -11.70
C ALA A 168 -0.53 15.36 -10.78
N VAL A 169 -0.79 14.94 -9.54
CA VAL A 169 0.25 14.60 -8.57
C VAL A 169 0.01 13.20 -8.02
N MET A 170 1.07 12.39 -7.98
CA MET A 170 1.06 11.07 -7.32
C MET A 170 1.54 11.21 -5.88
N ILE A 171 0.83 10.57 -4.96
CA ILE A 171 1.24 10.40 -3.56
C ILE A 171 1.50 8.91 -3.32
N GLY A 172 2.69 8.58 -2.85
CA GLY A 172 3.06 7.20 -2.53
C GLY A 172 4.26 7.13 -1.60
N ASP A 173 4.48 5.95 -1.01
CA ASP A 173 5.62 5.70 -0.13
C ASP A 173 6.82 5.09 -0.88
N ASN A 174 6.58 4.38 -2.00
CA ASN A 174 7.61 3.67 -2.72
C ASN A 174 8.36 4.58 -3.71
N PRO A 175 9.68 4.87 -3.47
CA PRO A 175 10.45 5.77 -4.33
C PRO A 175 10.51 5.36 -5.79
N GLU A 176 10.57 4.06 -6.05
CA GLU A 176 10.69 3.51 -7.39
C GLU A 176 9.32 3.39 -8.08
N ALA A 177 8.38 2.70 -7.44
CA ALA A 177 7.10 2.43 -8.05
C ALA A 177 6.25 3.70 -8.20
N ASP A 178 6.15 4.52 -7.16
CA ASP A 178 5.26 5.67 -7.13
C ASP A 178 5.94 6.93 -7.66
N ILE A 179 7.09 7.26 -7.06
CA ILE A 179 7.72 8.57 -7.29
C ILE A 179 8.41 8.58 -8.65
N ARG A 180 9.34 7.65 -8.91
CA ARG A 180 10.03 7.59 -10.20
C ARG A 180 9.05 7.27 -11.33
N GLY A 181 8.08 6.36 -11.09
CA GLY A 181 7.05 6.04 -12.07
C GLY A 181 6.24 7.28 -12.49
N ALA A 182 5.70 8.04 -11.53
CA ALA A 182 4.96 9.27 -11.81
C ALA A 182 5.82 10.34 -12.52
N LYS A 183 7.06 10.56 -12.06
CA LYS A 183 7.99 11.51 -12.68
C LYS A 183 8.30 11.15 -14.13
N SER A 184 8.38 9.85 -14.47
CA SER A 184 8.68 9.38 -15.82
C SER A 184 7.63 9.78 -16.87
N CYS A 185 6.38 10.00 -16.44
CA CYS A 185 5.30 10.47 -17.32
C CYS A 185 4.99 11.97 -17.17
N GLY A 186 5.82 12.73 -16.47
CA GLY A 186 5.69 14.18 -16.36
C GLY A 186 4.74 14.64 -15.24
N MET A 187 4.31 13.76 -14.36
CA MET A 187 3.53 14.11 -13.19
C MET A 187 4.39 14.76 -12.10
N LYS A 188 3.74 15.49 -11.21
CA LYS A 188 4.33 15.80 -9.91
C LYS A 188 4.25 14.57 -8.99
N ALA A 189 5.14 14.52 -8.01
CA ALA A 189 5.17 13.43 -7.04
C ALA A 189 5.41 13.96 -5.62
N ILE A 190 4.65 13.44 -4.67
CA ILE A 190 4.82 13.69 -3.23
C ILE A 190 5.16 12.35 -2.59
N TRP A 191 6.33 12.29 -1.95
CA TRP A 191 6.73 11.11 -1.22
C TRP A 191 6.20 11.16 0.21
N LYS A 192 5.37 10.20 0.56
CA LYS A 192 5.03 9.93 1.95
C LYS A 192 6.16 9.12 2.55
N ARG A 193 6.93 9.75 3.46
CA ARG A 193 8.11 9.12 4.04
C ARG A 193 7.77 7.82 4.74
N ASP A 194 8.53 6.78 4.40
CA ASP A 194 8.55 5.50 5.09
C ASP A 194 10.02 5.14 5.40
N ALA A 195 10.26 4.69 6.64
CA ALA A 195 11.60 4.38 7.12
C ALA A 195 12.24 3.15 6.44
N TYR A 196 11.46 2.34 5.75
CA TYR A 196 11.94 1.18 5.01
C TYR A 196 12.71 1.59 3.74
N TRP A 197 12.34 2.72 3.13
CA TRP A 197 12.89 3.17 1.87
C TRP A 197 13.98 4.23 2.04
N GLU A 198 14.98 4.17 1.18
CA GLU A 198 15.85 5.33 0.95
C GLU A 198 15.06 6.45 0.26
N ALA A 199 15.38 7.70 0.61
CA ALA A 199 14.69 8.84 0.03
C ALA A 199 14.88 8.90 -1.50
N PRO A 200 13.83 9.23 -2.27
CA PRO A 200 13.96 9.37 -3.72
C PRO A 200 14.87 10.55 -4.08
N GLU A 201 15.69 10.38 -5.14
CA GLU A 201 16.59 11.43 -5.61
C GLU A 201 15.82 12.65 -6.19
N ILE A 202 14.67 12.40 -6.80
CA ILE A 202 13.85 13.42 -7.46
C ILE A 202 12.42 13.32 -6.93
N VAL A 203 11.97 14.37 -6.25
CA VAL A 203 10.61 14.48 -5.71
C VAL A 203 10.20 15.95 -5.64
N ASP A 204 8.92 16.26 -5.79
CA ASP A 204 8.45 17.66 -5.72
C ASP A 204 8.14 18.10 -4.28
N ALA A 205 7.76 17.17 -3.41
CA ALA A 205 7.58 17.38 -1.97
C ALA A 205 7.66 16.07 -1.19
N VAL A 206 7.90 16.20 0.13
CA VAL A 206 7.92 15.10 1.09
C VAL A 206 6.95 15.43 2.21
N ILE A 207 6.20 14.43 2.66
CA ILE A 207 5.33 14.52 3.83
C ILE A 207 5.62 13.37 4.80
N ASP A 208 5.39 13.59 6.07
CA ASP A 208 5.40 12.54 7.09
C ASP A 208 3.96 12.05 7.36
N ASP A 209 3.00 12.97 7.41
CA ASP A 209 1.61 12.70 7.71
C ASP A 209 0.66 13.15 6.60
N LEU A 210 -0.47 12.43 6.44
CA LEU A 210 -1.43 12.72 5.38
C LEU A 210 -2.13 14.08 5.52
N ASP A 211 -2.24 14.63 6.72
CA ASP A 211 -2.87 15.94 6.94
C ASP A 211 -2.04 17.13 6.44
N GLU A 212 -0.78 16.89 6.06
CA GLU A 212 0.06 17.87 5.36
C GLU A 212 -0.34 18.06 3.88
N LEU A 213 -1.00 17.04 3.27
CA LEU A 213 -1.30 17.04 1.82
C LEU A 213 -2.08 18.26 1.34
N PRO A 214 -3.14 18.75 2.03
CA PRO A 214 -3.90 19.88 1.51
C PRO A 214 -3.07 21.17 1.38
N SER A 215 -2.09 21.39 2.26
CA SER A 215 -1.18 22.53 2.16
C SER A 215 -0.08 22.30 1.12
N THR A 216 0.49 21.12 1.08
CA THR A 216 1.56 20.73 0.16
C THR A 216 1.08 20.82 -1.28
N ILE A 217 -0.10 20.27 -1.61
CA ILE A 217 -0.69 20.35 -2.95
C ILE A 217 -0.92 21.78 -3.39
N ARG A 218 -1.42 22.65 -2.49
CA ARG A 218 -1.57 24.08 -2.79
C ARG A 218 -0.25 24.78 -3.11
N SER A 219 0.85 24.41 -2.45
CA SER A 219 2.17 24.99 -2.72
C SER A 219 2.78 24.54 -4.04
N LEU A 220 2.33 23.41 -4.58
CA LEU A 220 2.77 22.86 -5.87
C LEU A 220 1.90 23.33 -7.05
N ALA A 221 0.75 23.93 -6.80
CA ALA A 221 -0.19 24.38 -7.83
C ALA A 221 0.26 25.72 -8.43
#